data_29aab828788db20797b96e39925a047f
#
_entry.id   29aab828788db20797b96e39925a047f
#
_cell.length_a   1.000
_cell.length_b   1.000
_cell.length_c   1.000
_cell.angle_alpha   90.00
_cell.angle_beta   90.00
_cell.angle_gamma   90.00
#
_symmetry.space_group_name_H-M   'P 1'
#
loop_
_entity.id
_entity.type
_entity.pdbx_description
1 polymer ?
#
loop_
_entity_poly.entity_id
_entity_poly.type
_entity_poly.pdbx_seq_one_letter_code
_entity_poly.pdbx_strand_id
1 'polypeptide(L)'
;MAGHRAAGLTTRPAPGAGSIVAATTPVGALIAGWLIATGHENVVAVCCVALAALVIARFWPGPFIALMVLAIMNGVPVVDLSTRIVGSFGIQDCAVLALVAGLYWYRGEIVGGRQGRVARIAAIWSACFVAWWTITFARSVLLDGIPMRYAASYGRDFLYFAILLPLAVRARLPSKSVRHGACLLIAGVVAFALGQIASSLSGHELTWLVHPTSSNETSGQLRVYSPMSDVVSTCLIFAAALLFAGGVSRRRVPAAALVMLLAVSVALQLTRSDYAAMAVALVTGVAVYSLRGGSFTAVIVRVAMAVLVVTVAVIVLGTANVGNSGIGSVASRVAERAESGVSAVSNSSGTFGYRTNLDAKMLHVLGSQWPIGLGFQDPSVHYVAGVPEGAIRNSDTGVFNALMTMGVIGALLIYAPLLYGFVELLRAAGSWRRLGLSERRWIAYGGTAWIAWALVGSWNLVVLFGVTGLVVTGLVLGWLAQATAMTRTPGAA
;
A
#
# COMPACT_ATOMS: atom_id res chain seq x y z
N MET A 1 -31.75 39.18 -18.16
CA MET A 1 -30.51 39.60 -17.42
C MET A 1 -30.76 39.41 -15.92
N ALA A 2 -30.33 38.31 -15.37
CA ALA A 2 -30.37 38.02 -13.94
C ALA A 2 -29.01 37.49 -13.52
N GLY A 3 -28.27 38.34 -12.79
CA GLY A 3 -26.93 38.03 -12.36
C GLY A 3 -26.92 37.02 -11.21
N HIS A 4 -26.41 35.84 -11.42
CA HIS A 4 -26.08 34.89 -10.38
C HIS A 4 -24.76 35.31 -9.70
N ARG A 5 -24.88 35.90 -8.51
CA ARG A 5 -23.78 36.10 -7.57
C ARG A 5 -23.26 34.71 -7.13
N ALA A 6 -22.07 34.39 -7.53
CA ALA A 6 -21.30 33.26 -6.96
C ALA A 6 -21.04 33.59 -5.48
N ALA A 7 -21.72 32.89 -4.57
CA ALA A 7 -21.43 32.93 -3.15
C ALA A 7 -20.09 32.25 -2.91
N GLY A 8 -19.03 33.06 -2.74
CA GLY A 8 -17.74 32.63 -2.28
C GLY A 8 -17.86 32.04 -0.87
N LEU A 9 -17.74 30.72 -0.76
CA LEU A 9 -17.60 30.02 0.50
C LEU A 9 -16.23 30.40 1.11
N THR A 10 -16.18 31.53 1.81
CA THR A 10 -15.08 31.82 2.72
C THR A 10 -15.28 30.95 3.96
N THR A 11 -14.49 29.88 4.04
CA THR A 11 -14.32 29.14 5.29
C THR A 11 -13.67 30.04 6.31
N ARG A 12 -14.48 30.68 7.18
CA ARG A 12 -13.98 31.38 8.37
C ARG A 12 -13.26 30.36 9.26
N PRO A 13 -11.99 30.58 9.65
CA PRO A 13 -11.37 29.78 10.68
C PRO A 13 -12.17 29.90 11.97
N ALA A 14 -12.44 28.78 12.64
CA ALA A 14 -13.13 28.77 13.92
C ALA A 14 -12.36 29.68 14.92
N PRO A 15 -13.02 30.64 15.60
CA PRO A 15 -12.38 31.45 16.63
C PRO A 15 -12.05 30.53 17.81
N GLY A 16 -10.79 30.31 18.10
CA GLY A 16 -10.35 29.53 19.26
C GLY A 16 -9.06 28.75 19.11
N ALA A 17 -8.59 28.45 17.87
CA ALA A 17 -7.35 27.67 17.67
C ALA A 17 -6.10 28.36 18.25
N GLY A 18 -6.02 29.69 18.23
CA GLY A 18 -4.89 30.45 18.75
C GLY A 18 -4.75 30.41 20.28
N SER A 19 -5.87 30.37 21.00
CA SER A 19 -5.86 30.34 22.46
C SER A 19 -5.50 28.97 23.04
N ILE A 20 -5.89 27.89 22.35
CA ILE A 20 -5.53 26.53 22.77
C ILE A 20 -4.03 26.26 22.55
N VAL A 21 -3.45 26.71 21.43
CA VAL A 21 -2.03 26.57 21.16
C VAL A 21 -1.19 27.37 22.17
N ALA A 22 -1.60 28.59 22.53
CA ALA A 22 -0.89 29.41 23.52
C ALA A 22 -0.90 28.81 24.92
N ALA A 23 -1.98 28.12 25.32
CA ALA A 23 -2.10 27.51 26.64
C ALA A 23 -1.38 26.12 26.72
N THR A 24 -1.27 25.39 25.62
CA THR A 24 -0.64 24.07 25.62
C THR A 24 0.89 24.10 25.47
N THR A 25 1.44 25.21 24.93
CA THR A 25 2.89 25.33 24.70
C THR A 25 3.73 25.24 25.97
N PRO A 26 3.42 25.95 27.10
CA PRO A 26 4.20 25.86 28.32
C PRO A 26 4.07 24.50 29.02
N VAL A 27 2.88 23.87 28.98
CA VAL A 27 2.68 22.53 29.53
C VAL A 27 3.44 21.49 28.72
N GLY A 28 3.44 21.59 27.39
CA GLY A 28 4.23 20.73 26.52
C GLY A 28 5.73 20.86 26.77
N ALA A 29 6.23 22.10 26.98
CA ALA A 29 7.63 22.35 27.30
C ALA A 29 8.05 21.77 28.68
N LEU A 30 7.17 21.85 29.68
CA LEU A 30 7.42 21.26 31.01
C LEU A 30 7.46 19.73 30.94
N ILE A 31 6.53 19.10 30.22
CA ILE A 31 6.51 17.64 30.02
C ILE A 31 7.77 17.21 29.26
N ALA A 32 8.16 17.91 28.21
CA ALA A 32 9.36 17.63 27.44
C ALA A 32 10.62 17.75 28.31
N GLY A 33 10.74 18.82 29.12
CA GLY A 33 11.83 19.04 30.03
C GLY A 33 11.93 17.93 31.09
N TRP A 34 10.79 17.48 31.64
CA TRP A 34 10.74 16.38 32.59
C TRP A 34 11.15 15.04 31.95
N LEU A 35 10.68 14.75 30.74
CA LEU A 35 11.04 13.55 30.01
C LEU A 35 12.55 13.51 29.68
N ILE A 36 13.14 14.66 29.30
CA ILE A 36 14.58 14.77 29.07
C ILE A 36 15.36 14.52 30.37
N ALA A 37 14.93 15.14 31.46
CA ALA A 37 15.56 14.99 32.77
C ALA A 37 15.47 13.56 33.31
N THR A 38 14.51 12.75 32.86
CA THR A 38 14.32 11.35 33.25
C THR A 38 14.97 10.35 32.27
N GLY A 39 15.77 10.82 31.31
CA GLY A 39 16.46 9.96 30.33
C GLY A 39 15.58 9.44 29.18
N HIS A 40 14.42 10.09 28.95
CA HIS A 40 13.49 9.72 27.87
C HIS A 40 13.62 10.65 26.65
N GLU A 41 14.85 10.97 26.27
CA GLU A 41 15.18 11.88 25.15
C GLU A 41 14.53 11.44 23.84
N ASN A 42 14.49 10.13 23.57
CA ASN A 42 13.86 9.58 22.38
C ASN A 42 12.35 9.87 22.33
N VAL A 43 11.67 9.87 23.48
CA VAL A 43 10.22 10.19 23.55
C VAL A 43 9.99 11.65 23.20
N VAL A 44 10.86 12.54 23.69
CA VAL A 44 10.79 13.98 23.38
C VAL A 44 11.04 14.22 21.90
N ALA A 45 12.07 13.59 21.33
CA ALA A 45 12.36 13.70 19.91
C ALA A 45 11.17 13.24 19.05
N VAL A 46 10.54 12.12 19.41
CA VAL A 46 9.33 11.63 18.73
C VAL A 46 8.15 12.60 18.85
N CYS A 47 7.93 13.15 20.05
CA CYS A 47 6.88 14.16 20.24
C CYS A 47 7.12 15.43 19.43
N CYS A 48 8.37 15.91 19.35
CA CYS A 48 8.74 17.05 18.52
C CYS A 48 8.54 16.78 17.03
N VAL A 49 8.93 15.61 16.56
CA VAL A 49 8.70 15.18 15.17
C VAL A 49 7.22 15.07 14.87
N ALA A 50 6.42 14.49 15.78
CA ALA A 50 4.98 14.39 15.63
C ALA A 50 4.29 15.77 15.59
N LEU A 51 4.71 16.71 16.43
CA LEU A 51 4.21 18.09 16.41
C LEU A 51 4.60 18.82 15.12
N ALA A 52 5.85 18.69 14.68
CA ALA A 52 6.29 19.25 13.41
C ALA A 52 5.51 18.63 12.24
N ALA A 53 5.27 17.34 12.26
CA ALA A 53 4.44 16.64 11.29
C ALA A 53 3.00 17.19 11.25
N LEU A 54 2.39 17.45 12.40
CA LEU A 54 1.05 18.04 12.49
C LEU A 54 1.02 19.50 11.95
N VAL A 55 2.06 20.28 12.20
CA VAL A 55 2.20 21.62 11.62
C VAL A 55 2.33 21.54 10.09
N ILE A 56 3.16 20.63 9.59
CA ILE A 56 3.28 20.38 8.15
C ILE A 56 1.94 19.89 7.57
N ALA A 57 1.24 19.02 8.28
CA ALA A 57 -0.10 18.56 7.89
C ALA A 57 -1.07 19.73 7.71
N ARG A 58 -0.99 20.76 8.57
CA ARG A 58 -1.87 21.92 8.52
C ARG A 58 -1.65 22.79 7.27
N PHE A 59 -0.41 22.99 6.86
CA PHE A 59 -0.07 23.90 5.76
C PHE A 59 0.14 23.19 4.43
N TRP A 60 0.66 21.96 4.46
CA TRP A 60 1.00 21.14 3.28
C TRP A 60 0.51 19.69 3.41
N PRO A 61 -0.82 19.47 3.43
CA PRO A 61 -1.38 18.14 3.72
C PRO A 61 -0.95 17.05 2.72
N GLY A 62 -0.77 17.37 1.45
CA GLY A 62 -0.33 16.39 0.47
C GLY A 62 1.11 15.92 0.70
N PRO A 63 2.12 16.83 0.78
CA PRO A 63 3.47 16.48 1.19
C PRO A 63 3.53 15.75 2.54
N PHE A 64 2.72 16.16 3.52
CA PHE A 64 2.62 15.46 4.79
C PHE A 64 2.21 13.99 4.62
N ILE A 65 1.14 13.71 3.88
CA ILE A 65 0.69 12.33 3.62
C ILE A 65 1.79 11.55 2.91
N ALA A 66 2.44 12.14 1.91
CA ALA A 66 3.54 11.49 1.20
C ALA A 66 4.72 11.15 2.13
N LEU A 67 5.12 12.08 3.00
CA LEU A 67 6.17 11.83 4.00
C LEU A 67 5.78 10.73 4.98
N MET A 68 4.52 10.73 5.47
CA MET A 68 4.06 9.66 6.37
C MET A 68 4.05 8.30 5.67
N VAL A 69 3.61 8.23 4.42
CA VAL A 69 3.68 6.99 3.63
C VAL A 69 5.13 6.53 3.48
N LEU A 70 6.05 7.43 3.11
CA LEU A 70 7.48 7.09 3.00
C LEU A 70 8.06 6.64 4.35
N ALA A 71 7.68 7.28 5.45
CA ALA A 71 8.12 6.90 6.79
C ALA A 71 7.60 5.51 7.20
N ILE A 72 6.30 5.22 6.95
CA ILE A 72 5.69 3.92 7.23
C ILE A 72 6.39 2.82 6.42
N MET A 73 6.76 3.11 5.17
CA MET A 73 7.43 2.18 4.27
C MET A 73 8.94 2.07 4.50
N ASN A 74 9.48 2.80 5.47
CA ASN A 74 10.92 2.94 5.66
C ASN A 74 11.65 3.39 4.37
N GLY A 75 10.98 4.21 3.58
CA GLY A 75 11.44 4.70 2.27
C GLY A 75 12.08 6.08 2.30
N VAL A 76 12.42 6.60 3.50
CA VAL A 76 13.15 7.87 3.66
C VAL A 76 14.64 7.56 3.56
N PRO A 77 15.35 8.03 2.52
CA PRO A 77 16.78 7.81 2.42
C PRO A 77 17.54 8.32 3.66
N VAL A 78 18.63 7.64 4.00
CA VAL A 78 19.55 8.00 5.12
C VAL A 78 18.97 7.76 6.53
N VAL A 79 17.66 7.61 6.70
CA VAL A 79 17.04 7.45 8.03
C VAL A 79 16.35 6.10 8.12
N ASP A 80 16.85 5.21 8.97
CA ASP A 80 16.16 3.96 9.29
C ASP A 80 15.06 4.23 10.32
N LEU A 81 13.82 4.10 9.86
CA LEU A 81 12.61 4.31 10.67
C LEU A 81 12.02 3.00 11.22
N SER A 82 12.70 1.87 11.07
CA SER A 82 12.28 0.58 11.64
C SER A 82 12.48 0.50 13.14
N THR A 83 13.10 1.50 13.75
CA THR A 83 13.44 1.54 15.17
C THR A 83 12.22 1.42 16.07
N ARG A 84 12.28 0.51 17.04
CA ARG A 84 11.26 0.35 18.08
C ARG A 84 11.48 1.39 19.18
N ILE A 85 10.39 2.00 19.65
CA ILE A 85 10.42 3.02 20.71
C ILE A 85 10.09 2.38 22.06
N VAL A 86 8.99 1.64 22.14
CA VAL A 86 8.54 0.96 23.35
C VAL A 86 7.94 -0.39 22.99
N GLY A 87 8.54 -1.46 23.45
CA GLY A 87 8.06 -2.81 23.16
C GLY A 87 7.98 -3.10 21.66
N SER A 88 6.77 -3.32 21.13
CA SER A 88 6.51 -3.53 19.70
C SER A 88 6.09 -2.26 18.95
N PHE A 89 5.97 -1.13 19.64
CA PHE A 89 5.57 0.15 19.07
C PHE A 89 6.80 0.88 18.52
N GLY A 90 6.77 1.23 17.24
CA GLY A 90 7.89 1.82 16.53
C GLY A 90 7.59 3.20 15.92
N ILE A 91 8.57 3.79 15.27
CA ILE A 91 8.43 5.07 14.55
C ILE A 91 7.36 4.95 13.46
N GLN A 92 7.26 3.78 12.81
CA GLN A 92 6.22 3.51 11.80
C GLN A 92 4.80 3.65 12.39
N ASP A 93 4.58 3.20 13.61
CA ASP A 93 3.29 3.35 14.30
C ASP A 93 2.97 4.82 14.57
N CYS A 94 3.98 5.60 15.00
CA CYS A 94 3.83 7.05 15.16
C CYS A 94 3.47 7.73 13.84
N ALA A 95 4.07 7.32 12.73
CA ALA A 95 3.75 7.84 11.41
C ALA A 95 2.32 7.49 10.99
N VAL A 96 1.83 6.28 11.29
CA VAL A 96 0.42 5.91 11.05
C VAL A 96 -0.52 6.76 11.89
N LEU A 97 -0.25 6.94 13.18
CA LEU A 97 -1.09 7.78 14.05
C LEU A 97 -1.11 9.25 13.59
N ALA A 98 0.05 9.79 13.19
CA ALA A 98 0.12 11.12 12.60
C ALA A 98 -0.68 11.22 11.29
N LEU A 99 -0.61 10.20 10.43
CA LEU A 99 -1.42 10.11 9.21
C LEU A 99 -2.92 10.09 9.51
N VAL A 100 -3.36 9.29 10.50
CA VAL A 100 -4.75 9.24 10.98
C VAL A 100 -5.19 10.62 11.45
N ALA A 101 -4.40 11.29 12.28
CA ALA A 101 -4.71 12.63 12.78
C ALA A 101 -4.80 13.66 11.64
N GLY A 102 -3.88 13.62 10.68
CA GLY A 102 -3.88 14.48 9.51
C GLY A 102 -5.11 14.27 8.63
N LEU A 103 -5.46 13.02 8.32
CA LEU A 103 -6.66 12.71 7.53
C LEU A 103 -7.94 13.07 8.26
N TYR A 104 -7.98 12.89 9.58
CA TYR A 104 -9.10 13.32 10.43
C TYR A 104 -9.30 14.83 10.37
N TRP A 105 -8.22 15.60 10.39
CA TRP A 105 -8.27 17.07 10.30
C TRP A 105 -8.87 17.54 8.97
N TYR A 106 -8.53 16.86 7.87
CA TYR A 106 -9.04 17.19 6.52
C TYR A 106 -10.32 16.44 6.14
N ARG A 107 -10.96 15.77 7.10
CA ARG A 107 -12.26 15.15 6.84
C ARG A 107 -13.30 16.19 6.44
N GLY A 108 -13.92 15.99 5.29
CA GLY A 108 -15.09 16.79 4.89
C GLY A 108 -16.37 16.28 5.55
N GLU A 109 -17.37 17.16 5.59
CA GLU A 109 -18.73 16.75 5.95
C GLU A 109 -19.26 15.72 4.96
N ILE A 110 -20.14 14.82 5.43
CA ILE A 110 -20.79 13.83 4.58
C ILE A 110 -21.87 14.57 3.79
N VAL A 111 -21.50 15.02 2.60
CA VAL A 111 -22.44 15.63 1.65
C VAL A 111 -23.33 14.53 1.07
N GLY A 112 -24.57 14.85 0.73
CA GLY A 112 -25.50 13.94 0.08
C GLY A 112 -24.98 13.37 -1.25
N GLY A 113 -25.75 12.51 -1.88
CA GLY A 113 -25.40 11.90 -3.17
C GLY A 113 -24.48 10.68 -3.06
N ARG A 114 -23.72 10.40 -4.12
CA ARG A 114 -22.88 9.20 -4.23
C ARG A 114 -21.71 9.23 -3.25
N GLN A 115 -21.07 10.38 -3.08
CA GLN A 115 -19.95 10.54 -2.15
C GLN A 115 -20.37 10.23 -0.70
N GLY A 116 -21.54 10.74 -0.29
CA GLY A 116 -22.10 10.45 1.01
C GLY A 116 -22.48 8.98 1.21
N ARG A 117 -22.93 8.30 0.13
CA ARG A 117 -23.20 6.87 0.17
C ARG A 117 -21.92 6.07 0.39
N VAL A 118 -20.86 6.34 -0.39
CA VAL A 118 -19.58 5.64 -0.27
C VAL A 118 -18.96 5.88 1.11
N ALA A 119 -19.02 7.11 1.62
CA ALA A 119 -18.51 7.44 2.94
C ALA A 119 -19.29 6.72 4.07
N ARG A 120 -20.62 6.57 3.93
CA ARG A 120 -21.45 5.79 4.87
C ARG A 120 -21.12 4.30 4.82
N ILE A 121 -20.98 3.73 3.62
CA ILE A 121 -20.61 2.32 3.46
C ILE A 121 -19.25 2.06 4.10
N ALA A 122 -18.25 2.92 3.86
CA ALA A 122 -16.95 2.80 4.47
C ALA A 122 -16.99 2.92 6.01
N ALA A 123 -17.84 3.80 6.55
CA ALA A 123 -18.02 3.94 8.00
C ALA A 123 -18.70 2.72 8.63
N ILE A 124 -19.77 2.20 8.01
CA ILE A 124 -20.46 0.98 8.48
C ILE A 124 -19.50 -0.20 8.43
N TRP A 125 -18.80 -0.38 7.31
CA TRP A 125 -17.81 -1.43 7.19
C TRP A 125 -16.72 -1.33 8.28
N SER A 126 -16.20 -0.13 8.52
CA SER A 126 -15.22 0.12 9.58
C SER A 126 -15.75 -0.25 10.97
N ALA A 127 -17.00 0.14 11.27
CA ALA A 127 -17.63 -0.23 12.53
C ALA A 127 -17.78 -1.75 12.70
N CYS A 128 -18.23 -2.46 11.64
CA CYS A 128 -18.31 -3.92 11.65
C CYS A 128 -16.92 -4.55 11.81
N PHE A 129 -15.91 -4.01 11.14
CA PHE A 129 -14.54 -4.51 11.24
C PHE A 129 -13.96 -4.31 12.64
N VAL A 130 -14.11 -3.11 13.21
CA VAL A 130 -13.65 -2.81 14.57
C VAL A 130 -14.38 -3.68 15.60
N ALA A 131 -15.67 -3.89 15.45
CA ALA A 131 -16.44 -4.78 16.33
C ALA A 131 -15.89 -6.22 16.27
N TRP A 132 -15.65 -6.74 15.05
CA TRP A 132 -15.08 -8.07 14.86
C TRP A 132 -13.66 -8.18 15.40
N TRP A 133 -12.86 -7.16 15.16
CA TRP A 133 -11.51 -7.05 15.72
C TRP A 133 -11.54 -7.09 17.26
N THR A 134 -12.46 -6.34 17.87
CA THR A 134 -12.61 -6.30 19.34
C THR A 134 -13.02 -7.67 19.89
N ILE A 135 -13.94 -8.36 19.23
CA ILE A 135 -14.33 -9.73 19.60
C ILE A 135 -13.13 -10.68 19.52
N THR A 136 -12.38 -10.63 18.41
CA THR A 136 -11.19 -11.46 18.20
C THR A 136 -10.12 -11.16 19.25
N PHE A 137 -9.89 -9.87 19.54
CA PHE A 137 -8.95 -9.43 20.55
C PHE A 137 -9.33 -9.88 21.96
N ALA A 138 -10.60 -9.63 22.35
CA ALA A 138 -11.11 -10.04 23.65
C ALA A 138 -11.03 -11.57 23.84
N ARG A 139 -11.37 -12.34 22.82
CA ARG A 139 -11.23 -13.79 22.82
C ARG A 139 -9.78 -14.20 23.05
N SER A 140 -8.84 -13.65 22.27
CA SER A 140 -7.42 -14.00 22.37
C SER A 140 -6.88 -13.75 23.78
N VAL A 141 -7.25 -12.61 24.39
CA VAL A 141 -6.75 -12.24 25.72
C VAL A 141 -7.47 -13.00 26.85
N LEU A 142 -8.82 -13.07 26.79
CA LEU A 142 -9.63 -13.56 27.90
C LEU A 142 -9.84 -15.09 27.88
N LEU A 143 -9.95 -15.69 26.69
CA LEU A 143 -10.23 -17.12 26.54
C LEU A 143 -8.97 -17.93 26.20
N ASP A 144 -8.15 -17.40 25.28
CA ASP A 144 -6.96 -18.11 24.81
C ASP A 144 -5.72 -17.78 25.68
N GLY A 145 -5.84 -16.86 26.67
CA GLY A 145 -4.77 -16.50 27.60
C GLY A 145 -3.57 -15.80 26.96
N ILE A 146 -3.72 -15.25 25.77
CA ILE A 146 -2.63 -14.57 25.06
C ILE A 146 -2.29 -13.25 25.78
N PRO A 147 -1.04 -12.98 26.09
CA PRO A 147 -0.66 -11.71 26.72
C PRO A 147 -1.12 -10.51 25.84
N MET A 148 -1.79 -9.55 26.49
CA MET A 148 -2.40 -8.38 25.81
C MET A 148 -1.42 -7.67 24.88
N ARG A 149 -0.12 -7.57 25.26
CA ARG A 149 0.93 -6.95 24.44
C ARG A 149 1.12 -7.64 23.08
N TYR A 150 1.01 -8.96 23.02
CA TYR A 150 1.16 -9.73 21.78
C TYR A 150 -0.10 -9.62 20.92
N ALA A 151 -1.28 -9.78 21.52
CA ALA A 151 -2.54 -9.60 20.82
C ALA A 151 -2.66 -8.19 20.24
N ALA A 152 -2.30 -7.16 21.00
CA ALA A 152 -2.28 -5.77 20.53
C ALA A 152 -1.26 -5.55 19.40
N SER A 153 -0.04 -6.08 19.57
CA SER A 153 1.00 -5.97 18.54
C SER A 153 0.60 -6.59 17.22
N TYR A 154 -0.09 -7.71 17.26
CA TYR A 154 -0.52 -8.43 16.06
C TYR A 154 -1.79 -7.82 15.45
N GLY A 155 -2.75 -7.43 16.30
CA GLY A 155 -4.05 -6.92 15.85
C GLY A 155 -4.03 -5.49 15.36
N ARG A 156 -3.04 -4.66 15.75
CA ARG A 156 -3.01 -3.21 15.46
C ARG A 156 -3.01 -2.89 13.97
N ASP A 157 -2.33 -3.70 13.16
CA ASP A 157 -2.20 -3.45 11.73
C ASP A 157 -3.56 -3.48 11.02
N PHE A 158 -4.40 -4.42 11.43
CA PHE A 158 -5.79 -4.51 10.95
C PHE A 158 -6.64 -3.33 11.42
N LEU A 159 -6.41 -2.86 12.65
CA LEU A 159 -7.10 -1.69 13.20
C LEU A 159 -6.74 -0.41 12.44
N TYR A 160 -5.46 -0.25 12.04
CA TYR A 160 -5.03 0.85 11.21
C TYR A 160 -5.78 0.89 9.88
N PHE A 161 -5.94 -0.24 9.21
CA PHE A 161 -6.72 -0.32 7.98
C PHE A 161 -8.18 0.09 8.18
N ALA A 162 -8.81 -0.42 9.25
CA ALA A 162 -10.20 -0.11 9.57
C ALA A 162 -10.44 1.38 9.82
N ILE A 163 -9.46 2.09 10.39
CA ILE A 163 -9.55 3.53 10.67
C ILE A 163 -9.17 4.37 9.45
N LEU A 164 -8.10 4.00 8.74
CA LEU A 164 -7.57 4.79 7.62
C LEU A 164 -8.50 4.83 6.42
N LEU A 165 -9.13 3.71 6.07
CA LEU A 165 -10.00 3.66 4.88
C LEU A 165 -11.16 4.68 4.94
N PRO A 166 -12.01 4.72 5.99
CA PRO A 166 -13.10 5.69 6.05
C PRO A 166 -12.60 7.15 6.15
N LEU A 167 -11.45 7.38 6.78
CA LEU A 167 -10.83 8.72 6.83
C LEU A 167 -10.32 9.13 5.44
N ALA A 168 -9.64 8.24 4.73
CA ALA A 168 -9.15 8.49 3.38
C ALA A 168 -10.30 8.75 2.40
N VAL A 169 -11.43 8.02 2.50
CA VAL A 169 -12.65 8.26 1.71
C VAL A 169 -13.22 9.66 1.95
N ARG A 170 -13.09 10.20 3.16
CA ARG A 170 -13.66 11.49 3.58
C ARG A 170 -12.69 12.65 3.46
N ALA A 171 -11.39 12.41 3.30
CA ALA A 171 -10.38 13.45 3.25
C ALA A 171 -10.59 14.39 2.05
N ARG A 172 -10.65 15.70 2.29
CA ARG A 172 -10.77 16.73 1.26
C ARG A 172 -9.50 17.55 1.22
N LEU A 173 -8.60 17.13 0.35
CA LEU A 173 -7.31 17.78 0.19
C LEU A 173 -7.35 18.80 -0.96
N PRO A 174 -6.72 19.98 -0.80
CA PRO A 174 -6.56 20.93 -1.89
C PRO A 174 -5.81 20.30 -3.07
N SER A 175 -6.28 20.51 -4.29
CA SER A 175 -5.71 19.88 -5.51
C SER A 175 -4.21 20.20 -5.70
N LYS A 176 -3.79 21.42 -5.39
CA LYS A 176 -2.36 21.79 -5.40
C LYS A 176 -1.54 20.96 -4.42
N SER A 177 -2.06 20.77 -3.21
CA SER A 177 -1.39 19.99 -2.18
C SER A 177 -1.29 18.50 -2.55
N VAL A 178 -2.34 17.92 -3.12
CA VAL A 178 -2.32 16.54 -3.66
C VAL A 178 -1.24 16.38 -4.71
N ARG A 179 -1.12 17.36 -5.62
CA ARG A 179 -0.09 17.34 -6.66
C ARG A 179 1.33 17.37 -6.06
N HIS A 180 1.60 18.23 -5.07
CA HIS A 180 2.89 18.30 -4.41
C HIS A 180 3.20 16.99 -3.66
N GLY A 181 2.21 16.43 -2.96
CA GLY A 181 2.35 15.15 -2.29
C GLY A 181 2.67 14.01 -3.27
N ALA A 182 1.96 13.95 -4.40
CA ALA A 182 2.23 12.97 -5.44
C ALA A 182 3.65 13.11 -6.03
N CYS A 183 4.11 14.35 -6.29
CA CYS A 183 5.47 14.59 -6.75
C CYS A 183 6.51 14.10 -5.72
N LEU A 184 6.30 14.38 -4.43
CA LEU A 184 7.20 13.94 -3.36
C LEU A 184 7.23 12.42 -3.22
N LEU A 185 6.05 11.77 -3.26
CA LEU A 185 5.95 10.31 -3.22
C LEU A 185 6.66 9.67 -4.41
N ILE A 186 6.45 10.19 -5.63
CA ILE A 186 7.12 9.70 -6.84
C ILE A 186 8.63 9.88 -6.72
N ALA A 187 9.11 11.02 -6.20
CA ALA A 187 10.53 11.25 -5.99
C ALA A 187 11.14 10.23 -5.02
N GLY A 188 10.46 9.93 -3.90
CA GLY A 188 10.89 8.89 -2.96
C GLY A 188 10.91 7.49 -3.60
N VAL A 189 9.88 7.16 -4.38
CA VAL A 189 9.79 5.88 -5.11
C VAL A 189 10.91 5.75 -6.15
N VAL A 190 11.21 6.83 -6.88
CA VAL A 190 12.32 6.87 -7.85
C VAL A 190 13.66 6.69 -7.16
N ALA A 191 13.90 7.41 -6.07
CA ALA A 191 15.13 7.28 -5.29
C ALA A 191 15.32 5.85 -4.77
N PHE A 192 14.26 5.24 -4.22
CA PHE A 192 14.28 3.85 -3.79
C PHE A 192 14.56 2.89 -4.95
N ALA A 193 13.87 3.04 -6.09
CA ALA A 193 14.06 2.17 -7.26
C ALA A 193 15.50 2.24 -7.79
N LEU A 194 16.07 3.44 -7.85
CA LEU A 194 17.48 3.64 -8.22
C LEU A 194 18.44 2.97 -7.23
N GLY A 195 18.17 3.13 -5.93
CA GLY A 195 18.96 2.50 -4.88
C GLY A 195 18.90 0.97 -4.93
N GLN A 196 17.72 0.40 -5.18
CA GLN A 196 17.54 -1.03 -5.35
C GLN A 196 18.28 -1.56 -6.57
N ILE A 197 18.18 -0.86 -7.71
CA ILE A 197 18.92 -1.21 -8.93
C ILE A 197 20.43 -1.16 -8.66
N ALA A 198 20.91 -0.08 -8.04
CA ALA A 198 22.32 0.08 -7.73
C ALA A 198 22.82 -1.00 -6.76
N SER A 199 22.05 -1.35 -5.70
CA SER A 199 22.38 -2.44 -4.77
C SER A 199 22.45 -3.78 -5.49
N SER A 200 21.47 -4.09 -6.34
CA SER A 200 21.44 -5.35 -7.09
C SER A 200 22.58 -5.47 -8.11
N LEU A 201 22.99 -4.36 -8.72
CA LEU A 201 24.08 -4.35 -9.71
C LEU A 201 25.46 -4.38 -9.07
N SER A 202 25.64 -3.68 -7.94
CA SER A 202 26.92 -3.64 -7.22
C SER A 202 27.19 -4.88 -6.39
N GLY A 203 26.17 -5.70 -6.09
CA GLY A 203 26.25 -6.81 -5.15
C GLY A 203 26.40 -6.36 -3.68
N HIS A 204 26.28 -5.05 -3.40
CA HIS A 204 26.41 -4.49 -2.08
C HIS A 204 25.10 -3.85 -1.63
N GLU A 205 24.74 -4.04 -0.36
CA GLU A 205 23.58 -3.36 0.23
C GLU A 205 23.88 -1.87 0.41
N LEU A 206 23.15 -1.04 -0.32
CA LEU A 206 23.15 0.41 -0.09
C LEU A 206 22.15 0.74 1.02
N THR A 207 22.45 0.33 2.25
CA THR A 207 21.56 0.43 3.42
C THR A 207 21.07 1.83 3.69
N TRP A 208 21.92 2.83 3.40
CA TRP A 208 21.58 4.26 3.55
C TRP A 208 20.50 4.74 2.56
N LEU A 209 20.22 3.98 1.50
CA LEU A 209 19.25 4.36 0.47
C LEU A 209 18.03 3.45 0.43
N VAL A 210 18.18 2.15 0.75
CA VAL A 210 17.14 1.14 0.54
C VAL A 210 16.53 0.63 1.83
N HIS A 211 17.21 0.71 2.97
CA HIS A 211 16.77 0.18 4.28
C HIS A 211 16.10 -1.19 4.16
N PRO A 212 16.83 -2.24 3.80
CA PRO A 212 16.25 -3.57 3.62
C PRO A 212 15.74 -4.13 4.96
N THR A 213 14.56 -4.74 4.94
CA THR A 213 14.08 -5.55 6.08
C THR A 213 14.80 -6.89 6.14
N SER A 214 15.18 -7.41 4.99
CA SER A 214 16.04 -8.57 4.82
C SER A 214 16.66 -8.54 3.43
N SER A 215 17.82 -9.15 3.32
CA SER A 215 18.47 -9.40 2.05
C SER A 215 18.93 -10.84 1.98
N ASN A 216 18.92 -11.42 0.83
CA ASN A 216 19.54 -12.71 0.58
C ASN A 216 20.16 -12.74 -0.82
N GLU A 217 21.17 -13.54 -0.97
CA GLU A 217 21.73 -13.83 -2.27
C GLU A 217 20.90 -14.93 -2.93
N THR A 218 20.35 -14.63 -4.10
CA THR A 218 19.58 -15.58 -4.89
C THR A 218 20.20 -15.68 -6.27
N SER A 219 20.70 -16.88 -6.63
CA SER A 219 21.37 -17.13 -7.91
C SER A 219 22.55 -16.17 -8.16
N GLY A 220 23.33 -15.83 -7.11
CA GLY A 220 24.48 -14.92 -7.19
C GLY A 220 24.10 -13.45 -7.38
N GLN A 221 22.87 -13.06 -7.08
CA GLN A 221 22.42 -11.68 -7.09
C GLN A 221 21.84 -11.28 -5.72
N LEU A 222 22.22 -10.11 -5.24
CA LEU A 222 21.68 -9.54 -4.03
C LEU A 222 20.20 -9.16 -4.25
N ARG A 223 19.34 -9.79 -3.48
CA ARG A 223 17.91 -9.53 -3.42
C ARG A 223 17.59 -8.75 -2.18
N VAL A 224 17.00 -7.58 -2.36
CA VAL A 224 16.65 -6.67 -1.27
C VAL A 224 15.14 -6.68 -1.08
N TYR A 225 14.71 -7.04 0.12
CA TYR A 225 13.31 -6.96 0.53
C TYR A 225 13.06 -5.67 1.29
N SER A 226 12.07 -4.91 0.87
CA SER A 226 11.66 -3.68 1.54
C SER A 226 10.16 -3.48 1.39
N PRO A 227 9.48 -2.92 2.40
CA PRO A 227 8.07 -2.52 2.30
C PRO A 227 7.79 -1.52 1.17
N MET A 228 8.80 -0.75 0.75
CA MET A 228 8.69 0.15 -0.40
C MET A 228 8.41 -0.57 -1.73
N SER A 229 8.70 -1.85 -1.83
CA SER A 229 8.44 -2.66 -3.02
C SER A 229 6.96 -2.64 -3.42
N ASP A 230 6.04 -2.65 -2.45
CA ASP A 230 4.60 -2.57 -2.70
C ASP A 230 4.18 -1.21 -3.27
N VAL A 231 4.82 -0.15 -2.81
CA VAL A 231 4.58 1.21 -3.32
C VAL A 231 5.15 1.35 -4.74
N VAL A 232 6.33 0.75 -5.02
CA VAL A 232 6.91 0.67 -6.37
C VAL A 232 5.95 -0.03 -7.33
N SER A 233 5.43 -1.20 -6.95
CA SER A 233 4.47 -1.97 -7.72
C SER A 233 3.17 -1.19 -7.95
N THR A 234 2.65 -0.53 -6.91
CA THR A 234 1.49 0.36 -6.98
C THR A 234 1.73 1.50 -7.97
N CYS A 235 2.84 2.21 -7.86
CA CYS A 235 3.21 3.30 -8.78
C CYS A 235 3.41 2.81 -10.21
N LEU A 236 4.01 1.64 -10.42
CA LEU A 236 4.17 1.02 -11.74
C LEU A 236 2.81 0.80 -12.41
N ILE A 237 1.83 0.21 -11.70
CA ILE A 237 0.50 -0.07 -12.22
C ILE A 237 -0.20 1.22 -12.65
N PHE A 238 -0.18 2.27 -11.81
CA PHE A 238 -0.83 3.53 -12.13
C PHE A 238 -0.08 4.32 -13.22
N ALA A 239 1.25 4.28 -13.25
CA ALA A 239 2.04 4.90 -14.32
C ALA A 239 1.80 4.21 -15.67
N ALA A 240 1.73 2.88 -15.69
CA ALA A 240 1.36 2.11 -16.87
C ALA A 240 -0.06 2.45 -17.35
N ALA A 241 -1.04 2.48 -16.44
CA ALA A 241 -2.40 2.87 -16.78
C ALA A 241 -2.49 4.30 -17.36
N LEU A 242 -1.71 5.24 -16.81
CA LEU A 242 -1.61 6.60 -17.34
C LEU A 242 -0.99 6.62 -18.74
N LEU A 243 0.07 5.84 -18.96
CA LEU A 243 0.73 5.72 -20.27
C LEU A 243 -0.23 5.16 -21.34
N PHE A 244 -0.97 4.11 -21.00
CA PHE A 244 -1.84 3.40 -21.95
C PHE A 244 -3.18 4.09 -22.19
N ALA A 245 -3.79 4.67 -21.17
CA ALA A 245 -5.14 5.24 -21.22
C ALA A 245 -5.19 6.77 -21.09
N GLY A 246 -4.07 7.40 -20.73
CA GLY A 246 -3.98 8.86 -20.61
C GLY A 246 -4.00 9.56 -21.96
N GLY A 247 -4.95 10.48 -22.16
CA GLY A 247 -5.12 11.23 -23.42
C GLY A 247 -4.06 12.32 -23.68
N VAL A 248 -3.16 12.61 -22.72
CA VAL A 248 -2.29 13.79 -22.76
C VAL A 248 -0.89 13.42 -23.28
N SER A 249 -0.59 13.84 -24.52
CA SER A 249 0.70 13.52 -25.18
C SER A 249 1.95 14.00 -24.42
N ARG A 250 1.89 15.16 -23.79
CA ARG A 250 3.03 15.73 -23.01
C ARG A 250 3.47 14.91 -21.79
N ARG A 251 2.59 14.06 -21.25
CA ARG A 251 2.89 13.23 -20.08
C ARG A 251 3.37 11.82 -20.44
N ARG A 252 3.37 11.45 -21.71
CA ARG A 252 3.72 10.08 -22.15
C ARG A 252 5.19 9.77 -21.94
N VAL A 253 6.08 10.69 -22.28
CA VAL A 253 7.54 10.47 -22.12
C VAL A 253 7.92 10.28 -20.65
N PRO A 254 7.58 11.20 -19.71
CA PRO A 254 7.90 10.97 -18.30
C PRO A 254 7.20 9.75 -17.70
N ALA A 255 5.97 9.42 -18.13
CA ALA A 255 5.29 8.21 -17.69
C ALA A 255 5.99 6.95 -18.23
N ALA A 256 6.45 6.95 -19.47
CA ALA A 256 7.22 5.83 -20.03
C ALA A 256 8.55 5.63 -19.31
N ALA A 257 9.29 6.71 -19.05
CA ALA A 257 10.55 6.66 -18.29
C ALA A 257 10.32 6.10 -16.86
N LEU A 258 9.26 6.55 -16.19
CA LEU A 258 8.89 6.05 -14.87
C LEU A 258 8.51 4.56 -14.93
N VAL A 259 7.69 4.15 -15.88
CA VAL A 259 7.32 2.73 -16.07
C VAL A 259 8.56 1.87 -16.29
N MET A 260 9.49 2.32 -17.12
CA MET A 260 10.75 1.60 -17.37
C MET A 260 11.57 1.42 -16.10
N LEU A 261 11.82 2.50 -15.37
CA LEU A 261 12.59 2.46 -14.13
C LEU A 261 11.95 1.51 -13.11
N LEU A 262 10.63 1.66 -12.89
CA LEU A 262 9.93 0.84 -11.91
C LEU A 262 9.81 -0.62 -12.33
N ALA A 263 9.65 -0.89 -13.63
CA ALA A 263 9.62 -2.26 -14.14
C ALA A 263 10.97 -2.97 -13.94
N VAL A 264 12.09 -2.27 -14.16
CA VAL A 264 13.44 -2.81 -13.86
C VAL A 264 13.57 -3.06 -12.35
N SER A 265 13.13 -2.13 -11.50
CA SER A 265 13.18 -2.31 -10.05
C SER A 265 12.37 -3.55 -9.62
N VAL A 266 11.14 -3.74 -10.12
CA VAL A 266 10.31 -4.92 -9.83
C VAL A 266 10.95 -6.20 -10.36
N ALA A 267 11.54 -6.18 -11.56
CA ALA A 267 12.24 -7.33 -12.12
C ALA A 267 13.42 -7.79 -11.25
N LEU A 268 14.15 -6.83 -10.68
CA LEU A 268 15.30 -7.12 -9.81
C LEU A 268 14.92 -7.61 -8.40
N GLN A 269 13.65 -7.51 -8.02
CA GLN A 269 13.16 -8.12 -6.77
C GLN A 269 13.19 -9.65 -6.82
N LEU A 270 13.19 -10.24 -8.00
CA LEU A 270 13.21 -11.69 -8.24
C LEU A 270 12.11 -12.46 -7.50
N THR A 271 10.95 -11.82 -7.26
CA THR A 271 9.81 -12.41 -6.55
C THR A 271 8.82 -12.98 -7.55
N ARG A 272 8.74 -14.32 -7.64
CA ARG A 272 7.86 -15.02 -8.61
C ARG A 272 6.39 -14.63 -8.46
N SER A 273 5.92 -14.48 -7.23
CA SER A 273 4.54 -14.07 -6.93
C SER A 273 4.23 -12.65 -7.38
N ASP A 274 5.20 -11.71 -7.31
CA ASP A 274 5.02 -10.36 -7.83
C ASP A 274 4.90 -10.38 -9.36
N TYR A 275 5.68 -11.20 -10.04
CA TYR A 275 5.55 -11.35 -11.49
C TYR A 275 4.18 -11.87 -11.89
N ALA A 276 3.67 -12.90 -11.17
CA ALA A 276 2.33 -13.43 -11.41
C ALA A 276 1.24 -12.39 -11.13
N ALA A 277 1.32 -11.70 -10.00
CA ALA A 277 0.38 -10.65 -9.63
C ALA A 277 0.40 -9.48 -10.62
N MET A 278 1.59 -9.07 -11.11
CA MET A 278 1.74 -8.04 -12.14
C MET A 278 1.19 -8.48 -13.50
N ALA A 279 1.38 -9.74 -13.88
CA ALA A 279 0.79 -10.28 -15.10
C ALA A 279 -0.74 -10.25 -15.04
N VAL A 280 -1.33 -10.68 -13.92
CA VAL A 280 -2.79 -10.62 -13.72
C VAL A 280 -3.29 -9.17 -13.69
N ALA A 281 -2.57 -8.25 -13.05
CA ALA A 281 -2.90 -6.83 -13.07
C ALA A 281 -2.92 -6.28 -14.50
N LEU A 282 -1.90 -6.59 -15.30
CA LEU A 282 -1.82 -6.17 -16.71
C LEU A 282 -2.99 -6.72 -17.52
N VAL A 283 -3.24 -8.03 -17.42
CA VAL A 283 -4.35 -8.70 -18.14
C VAL A 283 -5.69 -8.08 -17.73
N THR A 284 -5.91 -7.84 -16.43
CA THR A 284 -7.14 -7.23 -15.93
C THR A 284 -7.31 -5.79 -16.45
N GLY A 285 -6.26 -4.97 -16.39
CA GLY A 285 -6.30 -3.60 -16.91
C GLY A 285 -6.60 -3.55 -18.41
N VAL A 286 -5.95 -4.45 -19.18
CA VAL A 286 -6.19 -4.61 -20.62
C VAL A 286 -7.62 -5.08 -20.90
N ALA A 287 -8.11 -6.07 -20.19
CA ALA A 287 -9.46 -6.60 -20.34
C ALA A 287 -10.51 -5.52 -20.07
N VAL A 288 -10.39 -4.79 -18.96
CA VAL A 288 -11.31 -3.72 -18.60
C VAL A 288 -11.27 -2.58 -19.63
N TYR A 289 -10.08 -2.22 -20.12
CA TYR A 289 -9.94 -1.25 -21.19
C TYR A 289 -10.64 -1.69 -22.48
N SER A 290 -10.44 -2.93 -22.90
CA SER A 290 -11.02 -3.51 -24.12
C SER A 290 -12.54 -3.63 -24.02
N LEU A 291 -13.04 -4.21 -22.93
CA LEU A 291 -14.48 -4.39 -22.67
C LEU A 291 -15.24 -3.06 -22.57
N ARG A 292 -14.56 -1.99 -22.18
CA ARG A 292 -15.17 -0.66 -22.03
C ARG A 292 -14.90 0.26 -23.23
N GLY A 293 -14.47 -0.30 -24.38
CA GLY A 293 -14.45 0.33 -25.70
C GLY A 293 -13.14 0.95 -26.12
N GLY A 294 -12.04 0.45 -25.60
CA GLY A 294 -10.75 0.61 -26.25
C GLY A 294 -10.65 -0.29 -27.49
N SER A 295 -9.87 0.11 -28.49
CA SER A 295 -9.49 -0.79 -29.57
C SER A 295 -8.59 -1.90 -29.02
N PHE A 296 -9.00 -3.16 -29.12
CA PHE A 296 -8.21 -4.32 -28.70
C PHE A 296 -6.86 -4.35 -29.43
N THR A 297 -6.84 -4.06 -30.73
CA THR A 297 -5.62 -3.96 -31.53
C THR A 297 -4.66 -2.90 -30.99
N ALA A 298 -5.18 -1.71 -30.64
CA ALA A 298 -4.36 -0.66 -30.04
C ALA A 298 -3.76 -1.05 -28.68
N VAL A 299 -4.48 -1.90 -27.93
CA VAL A 299 -3.96 -2.44 -26.65
C VAL A 299 -2.86 -3.45 -26.91
N ILE A 300 -3.08 -4.41 -27.80
CA ILE A 300 -2.05 -5.41 -28.15
C ILE A 300 -0.77 -4.72 -28.60
N VAL A 301 -0.87 -3.74 -29.51
CA VAL A 301 0.30 -2.99 -29.98
C VAL A 301 1.01 -2.28 -28.83
N ARG A 302 0.28 -1.64 -27.91
CA ARG A 302 0.88 -0.95 -26.76
C ARG A 302 1.52 -1.91 -25.76
N VAL A 303 0.87 -3.05 -25.50
CA VAL A 303 1.44 -4.10 -24.63
C VAL A 303 2.68 -4.69 -25.28
N ALA A 304 2.63 -5.00 -26.57
CA ALA A 304 3.80 -5.49 -27.31
C ALA A 304 4.94 -4.46 -27.29
N MET A 305 4.64 -3.19 -27.47
CA MET A 305 5.63 -2.09 -27.33
C MET A 305 6.19 -1.99 -25.93
N ALA A 306 5.36 -2.12 -24.89
CA ALA A 306 5.83 -2.09 -23.50
C ALA A 306 6.73 -3.29 -23.17
N VAL A 307 6.34 -4.49 -23.62
CA VAL A 307 7.16 -5.70 -23.48
C VAL A 307 8.46 -5.54 -24.25
N LEU A 308 8.41 -5.05 -25.49
CA LEU A 308 9.62 -4.77 -26.29
C LEU A 308 10.54 -3.78 -25.59
N VAL A 309 9.99 -2.70 -25.07
CA VAL A 309 10.77 -1.66 -24.36
C VAL A 309 11.41 -2.22 -23.08
N VAL A 310 10.68 -3.02 -22.29
CA VAL A 310 11.23 -3.71 -21.13
C VAL A 310 12.31 -4.71 -21.55
N THR A 311 12.07 -5.49 -22.59
CA THR A 311 13.04 -6.45 -23.12
C THR A 311 14.30 -5.75 -23.62
N VAL A 312 14.15 -4.65 -24.38
CA VAL A 312 15.29 -3.86 -24.85
C VAL A 312 16.05 -3.24 -23.67
N ALA A 313 15.34 -2.73 -22.65
CA ALA A 313 16.00 -2.20 -21.45
C ALA A 313 16.78 -3.29 -20.69
N VAL A 314 16.20 -4.46 -20.55
CA VAL A 314 16.86 -5.62 -19.94
C VAL A 314 18.08 -6.06 -20.78
N ILE A 315 17.98 -6.03 -22.11
CA ILE A 315 19.10 -6.34 -23.03
C ILE A 315 20.18 -5.26 -22.94
N VAL A 316 19.81 -3.97 -23.04
CA VAL A 316 20.76 -2.84 -22.97
C VAL A 316 21.47 -2.79 -21.61
N LEU A 317 20.72 -2.97 -20.52
CA LEU A 317 21.32 -3.17 -19.21
C LEU A 317 22.17 -4.45 -19.19
N GLY A 318 21.80 -5.50 -19.95
CA GLY A 318 22.50 -6.76 -20.10
C GLY A 318 23.83 -6.67 -20.83
N THR A 319 24.01 -5.73 -21.72
CA THR A 319 25.24 -5.53 -22.49
C THR A 319 26.23 -4.56 -21.86
N ALA A 320 25.78 -3.73 -20.90
CA ALA A 320 26.67 -2.86 -20.15
C ALA A 320 27.49 -3.71 -19.14
N ASN A 321 28.71 -4.06 -19.51
CA ASN A 321 29.67 -4.79 -18.66
C ASN A 321 30.05 -3.92 -17.45
N VAL A 322 29.32 -4.07 -16.34
CA VAL A 322 29.67 -3.48 -15.07
C VAL A 322 30.21 -4.58 -14.15
N GLY A 323 31.53 -4.75 -14.17
CA GLY A 323 32.22 -5.71 -13.31
C GLY A 323 32.04 -7.19 -13.69
N ASN A 324 32.69 -8.10 -12.93
CA ASN A 324 32.68 -9.54 -13.14
C ASN A 324 31.30 -10.23 -13.02
N SER A 325 30.28 -9.50 -12.56
CA SER A 325 28.87 -9.93 -12.57
C SER A 325 28.17 -9.28 -13.78
N GLY A 326 28.41 -9.80 -14.98
CA GLY A 326 27.82 -9.25 -16.20
C GLY A 326 26.28 -9.23 -16.14
N ILE A 327 25.68 -8.11 -16.55
CA ILE A 327 24.22 -7.90 -16.59
C ILE A 327 23.52 -8.90 -17.54
N GLY A 328 24.23 -9.50 -18.50
CA GLY A 328 23.75 -10.68 -19.23
C GLY A 328 23.29 -11.80 -18.29
N SER A 329 23.92 -11.90 -17.12
CA SER A 329 23.51 -12.80 -16.05
C SER A 329 22.21 -12.36 -15.37
N VAL A 330 21.86 -11.06 -15.31
CA VAL A 330 20.61 -10.59 -14.68
C VAL A 330 19.40 -10.94 -15.53
N ALA A 331 19.48 -10.70 -16.85
CA ALA A 331 18.38 -11.03 -17.76
C ALA A 331 18.12 -12.54 -17.80
N SER A 332 19.19 -13.36 -17.87
CA SER A 332 19.07 -14.82 -17.81
C SER A 332 18.50 -15.29 -16.46
N ARG A 333 18.89 -14.68 -15.35
CA ARG A 333 18.35 -15.00 -14.01
C ARG A 333 16.89 -14.62 -13.83
N VAL A 334 16.46 -13.46 -14.37
CA VAL A 334 15.03 -13.09 -14.38
C VAL A 334 14.23 -14.10 -15.20
N ALA A 335 14.74 -14.50 -16.38
CA ALA A 335 14.11 -15.52 -17.23
C ALA A 335 14.08 -16.88 -16.53
N GLU A 336 15.21 -17.35 -15.99
CA GLU A 336 15.31 -18.59 -15.21
C GLU A 336 14.38 -18.59 -14.00
N ARG A 337 14.27 -17.45 -13.32
CA ARG A 337 13.37 -17.30 -12.17
C ARG A 337 11.90 -17.36 -12.56
N ALA A 338 11.53 -16.77 -13.70
CA ALA A 338 10.17 -16.86 -14.24
C ALA A 338 9.85 -18.30 -14.66
N GLU A 339 10.75 -18.97 -15.39
CA GLU A 339 10.61 -20.37 -15.82
C GLU A 339 10.54 -21.34 -14.65
N SER A 340 11.42 -21.18 -13.66
CA SER A 340 11.38 -21.97 -12.42
C SER A 340 10.12 -21.73 -11.61
N GLY A 341 9.46 -20.57 -11.77
CA GLY A 341 8.14 -20.28 -11.19
C GLY A 341 7.05 -21.13 -11.82
N VAL A 342 7.03 -21.22 -13.14
CA VAL A 342 6.07 -22.05 -13.89
C VAL A 342 6.26 -23.52 -13.55
N SER A 343 7.50 -24.01 -13.57
CA SER A 343 7.82 -25.42 -13.25
C SER A 343 7.49 -25.77 -11.79
N ALA A 344 7.69 -24.86 -10.84
CA ALA A 344 7.34 -25.09 -9.44
C ALA A 344 5.83 -25.23 -9.23
N VAL A 345 5.02 -24.44 -9.96
CA VAL A 345 3.55 -24.56 -9.91
C VAL A 345 3.10 -25.88 -10.54
N SER A 346 3.63 -26.25 -11.72
CA SER A 346 3.24 -27.48 -12.42
C SER A 346 3.61 -28.74 -11.64
N ASN A 347 4.76 -28.76 -10.96
CA ASN A 347 5.29 -29.93 -10.27
C ASN A 347 5.02 -29.93 -8.75
N SER A 348 4.32 -28.91 -8.22
CA SER A 348 4.10 -28.74 -6.77
C SER A 348 5.40 -28.88 -5.95
N SER A 349 6.53 -28.42 -6.49
CA SER A 349 7.87 -28.62 -5.92
C SER A 349 8.43 -27.32 -5.30
N GLY A 350 9.49 -27.45 -4.51
CA GLY A 350 10.23 -26.34 -3.93
C GLY A 350 9.38 -25.50 -2.97
N THR A 351 9.55 -24.18 -3.02
CA THR A 351 8.86 -23.22 -2.13
C THR A 351 7.33 -23.26 -2.26
N PHE A 352 6.81 -23.55 -3.46
CA PHE A 352 5.37 -23.65 -3.69
C PHE A 352 4.79 -24.89 -2.99
N GLY A 353 5.42 -26.05 -3.17
CA GLY A 353 5.01 -27.28 -2.49
C GLY A 353 5.10 -27.18 -0.97
N TYR A 354 6.16 -26.52 -0.46
CA TYR A 354 6.28 -26.23 0.98
C TYR A 354 5.11 -25.38 1.50
N ARG A 355 4.76 -24.27 0.81
CA ARG A 355 3.63 -23.41 1.19
C ARG A 355 2.30 -24.15 1.15
N THR A 356 2.03 -24.91 0.09
CA THR A 356 0.80 -25.69 -0.03
C THR A 356 0.66 -26.70 1.09
N ASN A 357 1.75 -27.37 1.48
CA ASN A 357 1.76 -28.30 2.60
C ASN A 357 1.56 -27.59 3.95
N LEU A 358 2.19 -26.42 4.13
CA LEU A 358 2.01 -25.58 5.31
C LEU A 358 0.56 -25.11 5.42
N ASP A 359 -0.02 -24.60 4.33
CA ASP A 359 -1.41 -24.13 4.27
C ASP A 359 -2.39 -25.27 4.58
N ALA A 360 -2.15 -26.49 4.08
CA ALA A 360 -2.96 -27.66 4.40
C ALA A 360 -2.90 -28.01 5.91
N LYS A 361 -1.71 -27.98 6.51
CA LYS A 361 -1.55 -28.17 7.96
C LYS A 361 -2.27 -27.10 8.76
N MET A 362 -2.16 -25.83 8.34
CA MET A 362 -2.83 -24.72 8.99
C MET A 362 -4.35 -24.85 8.93
N LEU A 363 -4.92 -25.25 7.77
CA LEU A 363 -6.35 -25.53 7.63
C LEU A 363 -6.81 -26.66 8.55
N HIS A 364 -5.99 -27.70 8.71
CA HIS A 364 -6.31 -28.80 9.63
C HIS A 364 -6.37 -28.31 11.09
N VAL A 365 -5.44 -27.44 11.51
CA VAL A 365 -5.45 -26.82 12.84
C VAL A 365 -6.66 -25.91 13.04
N LEU A 366 -7.03 -25.16 12.01
CA LEU A 366 -8.19 -24.29 12.05
C LEU A 366 -9.49 -25.09 12.34
N GLY A 367 -9.62 -26.30 11.77
CA GLY A 367 -10.68 -27.26 12.06
C GLY A 367 -12.06 -26.61 12.14
N SER A 368 -12.77 -26.83 13.26
CA SER A 368 -14.09 -26.25 13.50
C SER A 368 -14.07 -24.72 13.77
N GLN A 369 -12.92 -24.12 14.00
CA GLN A 369 -12.77 -22.68 14.29
C GLN A 369 -12.71 -21.82 13.01
N TRP A 370 -12.85 -22.42 11.83
CA TRP A 370 -12.78 -21.71 10.56
C TRP A 370 -13.66 -20.44 10.45
N PRO A 371 -14.84 -20.31 11.10
CA PRO A 371 -15.64 -19.10 11.00
C PRO A 371 -15.01 -17.90 11.72
N ILE A 372 -14.38 -18.14 12.88
CA ILE A 372 -13.89 -17.10 13.80
C ILE A 372 -12.37 -17.01 13.89
N GLY A 373 -11.65 -17.99 13.33
CA GLY A 373 -10.18 -18.07 13.39
C GLY A 373 -9.62 -18.52 14.72
N LEU A 374 -8.32 -18.53 14.85
CA LEU A 374 -7.58 -18.88 16.08
C LEU A 374 -7.27 -17.65 16.96
N GLY A 375 -7.63 -16.46 16.52
CA GLY A 375 -7.35 -15.22 17.26
C GLY A 375 -5.96 -14.63 17.01
N PHE A 376 -5.64 -13.58 17.75
CA PHE A 376 -4.32 -12.94 17.74
C PHE A 376 -3.37 -13.73 18.62
N GLN A 377 -2.41 -14.40 18.02
CA GLN A 377 -1.62 -15.42 18.69
C GLN A 377 -0.28 -14.88 19.19
N ASP A 378 0.30 -15.61 20.15
CA ASP A 378 1.67 -15.39 20.60
C ASP A 378 2.65 -15.94 19.56
N PRO A 379 3.58 -15.12 19.03
CA PRO A 379 4.56 -15.56 18.05
C PRO A 379 5.58 -16.56 18.62
N SER A 380 5.69 -16.67 19.94
CA SER A 380 6.65 -17.57 20.62
C SER A 380 6.08 -18.98 20.87
N VAL A 381 4.83 -19.24 20.53
CA VAL A 381 4.17 -20.52 20.76
C VAL A 381 4.09 -21.36 19.49
N HIS A 382 4.50 -22.63 19.60
CA HIS A 382 4.29 -23.63 18.56
C HIS A 382 2.87 -24.17 18.65
N TYR A 383 1.99 -23.76 17.73
CA TYR A 383 0.61 -24.21 17.71
C TYR A 383 0.42 -25.56 17.03
N VAL A 384 1.39 -26.01 16.25
CA VAL A 384 1.33 -27.23 15.44
C VAL A 384 2.67 -27.94 15.40
N ALA A 385 2.67 -29.22 15.69
CA ALA A 385 3.87 -30.05 15.51
C ALA A 385 4.31 -30.05 14.04
N GLY A 386 5.57 -29.72 13.80
CA GLY A 386 6.15 -29.65 12.47
C GLY A 386 5.81 -28.40 11.65
N VAL A 387 5.18 -27.40 12.26
CA VAL A 387 5.06 -26.04 11.72
C VAL A 387 6.03 -25.14 12.47
N PRO A 388 6.87 -24.34 11.77
CA PRO A 388 7.81 -23.45 12.44
C PRO A 388 7.12 -22.48 13.39
N GLU A 389 7.82 -22.09 14.45
CA GLU A 389 7.40 -21.07 15.40
C GLU A 389 7.05 -19.78 14.65
N GLY A 390 5.91 -19.19 14.98
CA GLY A 390 5.43 -17.98 14.31
C GLY A 390 4.92 -18.17 12.87
N ALA A 391 4.93 -19.37 12.29
CA ALA A 391 4.46 -19.61 10.93
C ALA A 391 2.98 -19.26 10.74
N ILE A 392 2.15 -19.43 11.77
CA ILE A 392 0.74 -19.04 11.73
C ILE A 392 0.60 -17.52 11.60
N ARG A 393 1.44 -16.76 12.29
CA ARG A 393 1.49 -15.30 12.21
C ARG A 393 2.11 -14.80 10.91
N ASN A 394 3.13 -15.49 10.44
CA ASN A 394 3.96 -15.08 9.30
C ASN A 394 3.75 -16.01 8.11
N SER A 395 2.52 -16.54 7.93
CA SER A 395 2.24 -17.26 6.70
C SER A 395 2.57 -16.36 5.52
N ASP A 396 3.39 -16.85 4.61
CA ASP A 396 3.68 -16.17 3.35
C ASP A 396 2.43 -15.97 2.48
N THR A 397 1.30 -16.58 2.89
CA THR A 397 0.02 -16.53 2.21
C THR A 397 -0.94 -15.64 2.99
N GLY A 398 -1.13 -14.41 2.53
CA GLY A 398 -1.93 -13.41 3.24
C GLY A 398 -3.38 -13.83 3.51
N VAL A 399 -4.02 -14.54 2.56
CA VAL A 399 -5.39 -15.07 2.74
C VAL A 399 -5.45 -16.03 3.92
N PHE A 400 -4.49 -16.95 4.03
CA PHE A 400 -4.43 -17.88 5.16
C PHE A 400 -4.13 -17.17 6.46
N ASN A 401 -3.31 -16.13 6.45
CA ASN A 401 -3.08 -15.33 7.64
C ASN A 401 -4.38 -14.68 8.15
N ALA A 402 -5.21 -14.13 7.26
CA ALA A 402 -6.52 -13.60 7.62
C ALA A 402 -7.46 -14.68 8.18
N LEU A 403 -7.52 -15.84 7.50
CA LEU A 403 -8.36 -16.98 7.91
C LEU A 403 -7.93 -17.54 9.27
N MET A 404 -6.62 -17.73 9.46
CA MET A 404 -6.09 -18.25 10.73
C MET A 404 -6.34 -17.28 11.88
N THR A 405 -6.20 -15.98 11.65
CA THR A 405 -6.31 -14.97 12.70
C THR A 405 -7.77 -14.65 13.04
N MET A 406 -8.56 -14.28 12.05
CA MET A 406 -9.90 -13.70 12.23
C MET A 406 -11.02 -14.55 11.60
N GLY A 407 -10.69 -15.72 11.09
CA GLY A 407 -11.62 -16.63 10.43
C GLY A 407 -12.15 -16.09 9.09
N VAL A 408 -13.13 -16.78 8.53
CA VAL A 408 -13.78 -16.37 7.28
C VAL A 408 -14.46 -15.01 7.42
N ILE A 409 -15.04 -14.70 8.59
CA ILE A 409 -15.69 -13.41 8.82
C ILE A 409 -14.67 -12.27 8.69
N GLY A 410 -13.52 -12.40 9.35
CA GLY A 410 -12.44 -11.40 9.25
C GLY A 410 -11.85 -11.30 7.84
N ALA A 411 -11.64 -12.44 7.18
CA ALA A 411 -11.18 -12.47 5.79
C ALA A 411 -12.16 -11.75 4.85
N LEU A 412 -13.46 -12.03 4.95
CA LEU A 412 -14.49 -11.32 4.18
C LEU A 412 -14.47 -9.83 4.46
N LEU A 413 -14.31 -9.41 5.72
CA LEU A 413 -14.21 -7.99 6.07
C LEU A 413 -12.96 -7.33 5.48
N ILE A 414 -11.81 -8.02 5.40
CA ILE A 414 -10.59 -7.49 4.78
C ILE A 414 -10.76 -7.33 3.28
N TYR A 415 -11.35 -8.32 2.60
CA TYR A 415 -11.44 -8.33 1.14
C TYR A 415 -12.67 -7.58 0.58
N ALA A 416 -13.73 -7.38 1.39
CA ALA A 416 -14.94 -6.68 0.95
C ALA A 416 -14.69 -5.29 0.35
N PRO A 417 -13.85 -4.41 0.92
CA PRO A 417 -13.56 -3.11 0.32
C PRO A 417 -12.88 -3.20 -1.05
N LEU A 418 -12.00 -4.20 -1.25
CA LEU A 418 -11.34 -4.45 -2.53
C LEU A 418 -12.35 -4.87 -3.59
N LEU A 419 -13.19 -5.85 -3.27
CA LEU A 419 -14.24 -6.33 -4.18
C LEU A 419 -15.26 -5.23 -4.50
N TYR A 420 -15.70 -4.49 -3.49
CA TYR A 420 -16.59 -3.34 -3.68
C TYR A 420 -15.94 -2.26 -4.57
N GLY A 421 -14.68 -1.91 -4.29
CA GLY A 421 -13.90 -0.96 -5.08
C GLY A 421 -13.74 -1.40 -6.53
N PHE A 422 -13.48 -2.70 -6.78
CA PHE A 422 -13.40 -3.27 -8.12
C PHE A 422 -14.70 -3.07 -8.92
N VAL A 423 -15.83 -3.44 -8.32
CA VAL A 423 -17.15 -3.28 -8.97
C VAL A 423 -17.46 -1.80 -9.25
N GLU A 424 -17.16 -0.92 -8.30
CA GLU A 424 -17.41 0.53 -8.48
C GLU A 424 -16.52 1.14 -9.56
N LEU A 425 -15.27 0.70 -9.70
CA LEU A 425 -14.36 1.13 -10.76
C LEU A 425 -14.82 0.62 -12.14
N LEU A 426 -15.30 -0.61 -12.23
CA LEU A 426 -15.91 -1.13 -13.47
C LEU A 426 -17.12 -0.29 -13.90
N ARG A 427 -17.98 0.09 -12.95
CA ARG A 427 -19.14 0.97 -13.21
C ARG A 427 -18.68 2.37 -13.62
N ALA A 428 -17.66 2.91 -12.95
CA ALA A 428 -17.10 4.22 -13.26
C ALA A 428 -16.48 4.26 -14.66
N ALA A 429 -15.73 3.25 -15.07
CA ALA A 429 -15.14 3.14 -16.40
C ALA A 429 -16.20 3.28 -17.50
N GLY A 430 -17.34 2.60 -17.34
CA GLY A 430 -18.47 2.70 -18.28
C GLY A 430 -19.15 4.08 -18.29
N SER A 431 -19.26 4.72 -17.12
CA SER A 431 -19.87 6.04 -16.98
C SER A 431 -18.98 7.14 -17.59
N TRP A 432 -17.69 7.11 -17.30
CA TRP A 432 -16.72 8.09 -17.81
C TRP A 432 -16.58 8.07 -19.33
N ARG A 433 -16.75 6.89 -19.93
CA ARG A 433 -16.82 6.78 -21.39
C ARG A 433 -18.00 7.56 -21.95
N ARG A 434 -19.21 7.36 -21.39
CA ARG A 434 -20.44 8.03 -21.83
C ARG A 434 -20.39 9.54 -21.66
N LEU A 435 -19.69 10.01 -20.62
CA LEU A 435 -19.52 11.43 -20.31
C LEU A 435 -18.32 12.09 -21.02
N GLY A 436 -17.61 11.38 -21.90
CA GLY A 436 -16.45 11.93 -22.60
C GLY A 436 -15.21 12.20 -21.71
N LEU A 437 -15.22 11.77 -20.44
CA LEU A 437 -14.14 12.01 -19.47
C LEU A 437 -12.94 11.07 -19.71
N SER A 438 -12.35 11.17 -20.91
CA SER A 438 -11.23 10.32 -21.32
C SER A 438 -10.02 10.43 -20.41
N GLU A 439 -9.75 11.62 -19.87
CA GLU A 439 -8.61 11.89 -18.99
C GLU A 439 -8.67 11.14 -17.65
N ARG A 440 -9.84 10.67 -17.23
CA ARG A 440 -10.01 9.95 -15.95
C ARG A 440 -10.03 8.43 -16.10
N ARG A 441 -10.09 7.92 -17.33
CA ARG A 441 -10.19 6.47 -17.57
C ARG A 441 -8.99 5.69 -17.00
N TRP A 442 -7.79 6.28 -17.04
CA TRP A 442 -6.60 5.65 -16.49
C TRP A 442 -6.74 5.30 -14.99
N ILE A 443 -7.54 6.08 -14.23
CA ILE A 443 -7.80 5.80 -12.80
C ILE A 443 -8.63 4.51 -12.68
N ALA A 444 -9.64 4.31 -13.52
CA ALA A 444 -10.45 3.09 -13.47
C ALA A 444 -9.64 1.86 -13.89
N TYR A 445 -8.85 1.97 -14.97
CA TYR A 445 -8.03 0.84 -15.43
C TYR A 445 -6.87 0.54 -14.48
N GLY A 446 -6.18 1.56 -14.00
CA GLY A 446 -5.14 1.41 -13.00
C GLY A 446 -5.68 0.88 -11.68
N GLY A 447 -6.82 1.39 -11.23
CA GLY A 447 -7.46 0.94 -9.99
C GLY A 447 -7.94 -0.52 -10.06
N THR A 448 -8.57 -0.95 -11.16
CA THR A 448 -8.96 -2.36 -11.33
C THR A 448 -7.75 -3.28 -11.44
N ALA A 449 -6.72 -2.87 -12.17
CA ALA A 449 -5.45 -3.60 -12.27
C ALA A 449 -4.76 -3.71 -10.90
N TRP A 450 -4.72 -2.62 -10.15
CA TRP A 450 -4.14 -2.59 -8.82
C TRP A 450 -4.90 -3.50 -7.82
N ILE A 451 -6.24 -3.49 -7.85
CA ILE A 451 -7.03 -4.40 -7.00
C ILE A 451 -6.77 -5.86 -7.39
N ALA A 452 -6.69 -6.17 -8.68
CA ALA A 452 -6.36 -7.51 -9.13
C ALA A 452 -4.95 -7.94 -8.67
N TRP A 453 -3.96 -7.04 -8.75
CA TRP A 453 -2.62 -7.25 -8.21
C TRP A 453 -2.66 -7.50 -6.70
N ALA A 454 -3.39 -6.68 -5.94
CA ALA A 454 -3.51 -6.82 -4.50
C ALA A 454 -4.18 -8.13 -4.08
N LEU A 455 -5.23 -8.55 -4.79
CA LEU A 455 -5.93 -9.82 -4.52
C LEU A 455 -5.05 -11.03 -4.82
N VAL A 456 -4.37 -11.05 -5.97
CA VAL A 456 -3.47 -12.16 -6.35
C VAL A 456 -2.21 -12.14 -5.51
N GLY A 457 -1.65 -10.95 -5.26
CA GLY A 457 -0.51 -10.77 -4.38
C GLY A 457 -0.79 -11.26 -2.96
N SER A 458 -1.99 -11.01 -2.43
CA SER A 458 -2.37 -11.49 -1.08
C SER A 458 -2.52 -13.01 -0.99
N TRP A 459 -2.71 -13.72 -2.10
CA TRP A 459 -2.71 -15.19 -2.12
C TRP A 459 -1.32 -15.77 -1.90
N ASN A 460 -0.28 -15.14 -2.44
CA ASN A 460 1.10 -15.66 -2.42
C ASN A 460 2.10 -14.77 -1.69
N LEU A 461 1.69 -13.58 -1.26
CA LEU A 461 2.53 -12.59 -0.59
C LEU A 461 1.77 -11.98 0.58
N VAL A 462 2.53 -11.43 1.52
CA VAL A 462 1.99 -10.68 2.66
C VAL A 462 1.62 -9.23 2.28
N VAL A 463 1.35 -8.96 0.98
CA VAL A 463 1.10 -7.60 0.43
C VAL A 463 0.02 -6.84 1.18
N LEU A 464 -1.04 -7.53 1.62
CA LEU A 464 -2.13 -6.92 2.40
C LEU A 464 -1.95 -7.10 3.91
N PHE A 465 -0.87 -7.73 4.37
CA PHE A 465 -0.70 -8.09 5.78
C PHE A 465 0.59 -7.50 6.32
N GLY A 466 0.44 -6.68 7.31
CA GLY A 466 1.45 -5.84 7.91
C GLY A 466 1.05 -4.38 7.85
N VAL A 467 1.63 -3.56 8.70
CA VAL A 467 1.36 -2.11 8.80
C VAL A 467 1.40 -1.47 7.41
N THR A 468 2.41 -1.80 6.64
CA THR A 468 2.71 -1.17 5.36
C THR A 468 1.65 -1.48 4.31
N GLY A 469 1.35 -2.74 4.06
CA GLY A 469 0.40 -3.17 3.03
C GLY A 469 -1.03 -2.70 3.32
N LEU A 470 -1.49 -2.81 4.57
CA LEU A 470 -2.83 -2.39 4.99
C LEU A 470 -3.00 -0.86 4.93
N VAL A 471 -1.96 -0.08 5.29
CA VAL A 471 -1.99 1.39 5.19
C VAL A 471 -2.08 1.84 3.74
N VAL A 472 -1.23 1.30 2.84
CA VAL A 472 -1.29 1.61 1.41
C VAL A 472 -2.64 1.25 0.83
N THR A 473 -3.16 0.06 1.17
CA THR A 473 -4.46 -0.40 0.71
C THR A 473 -5.58 0.56 1.14
N GLY A 474 -5.60 0.97 2.40
CA GLY A 474 -6.58 1.94 2.91
C GLY A 474 -6.53 3.29 2.18
N LEU A 475 -5.33 3.81 1.94
CA LEU A 475 -5.13 5.07 1.25
C LEU A 475 -5.51 4.99 -0.24
N VAL A 476 -5.07 3.96 -0.95
CA VAL A 476 -5.35 3.79 -2.38
C VAL A 476 -6.84 3.56 -2.61
N LEU A 477 -7.50 2.69 -1.83
CA LEU A 477 -8.94 2.48 -1.90
C LEU A 477 -9.72 3.76 -1.57
N GLY A 478 -9.30 4.50 -0.55
CA GLY A 478 -9.91 5.77 -0.19
C GLY A 478 -9.81 6.81 -1.31
N TRP A 479 -8.65 6.93 -1.95
CA TRP A 479 -8.44 7.79 -3.11
C TRP A 479 -9.27 7.35 -4.32
N LEU A 480 -9.30 6.06 -4.64
CA LEU A 480 -10.12 5.50 -5.74
C LEU A 480 -11.61 5.76 -5.50
N ALA A 481 -12.08 5.59 -4.27
CA ALA A 481 -13.46 5.87 -3.88
C ALA A 481 -13.83 7.34 -4.10
N GLN A 482 -12.96 8.28 -3.71
CA GLN A 482 -13.16 9.70 -3.99
C GLN A 482 -13.18 9.99 -5.49
N ALA A 483 -12.22 9.48 -6.24
CA ALA A 483 -12.12 9.70 -7.67
C ALA A 483 -13.39 9.21 -8.43
N THR A 484 -13.96 8.08 -8.00
CA THR A 484 -15.20 7.54 -8.57
C THR A 484 -16.45 8.30 -8.15
N ALA A 485 -16.46 8.89 -6.96
CA ALA A 485 -17.59 9.63 -6.43
C ALA A 485 -17.77 11.03 -7.09
N MET A 486 -16.65 11.69 -7.44
CA MET A 486 -16.65 13.05 -8.01
C MET A 486 -17.23 13.15 -9.44
N THR A 487 -17.58 12.04 -10.08
CA THR A 487 -17.88 12.00 -11.51
C THR A 487 -19.36 12.08 -11.88
N ARG A 488 -20.25 12.26 -10.91
CA ARG A 488 -21.70 12.25 -11.14
C ARG A 488 -22.44 13.48 -10.64
N THR A 489 -21.81 14.61 -10.44
CA THR A 489 -22.52 15.88 -10.26
C THR A 489 -22.76 16.50 -11.63
N PRO A 490 -23.92 16.30 -12.26
CA PRO A 490 -24.30 17.07 -13.44
C PRO A 490 -24.54 18.50 -12.94
N GLY A 491 -23.71 19.45 -13.34
CA GLY A 491 -23.96 20.86 -13.07
C GLY A 491 -22.86 21.64 -12.36
N ALA A 492 -21.69 21.04 -12.12
CA ALA A 492 -20.50 21.78 -11.62
C ALA A 492 -19.41 21.78 -12.72
N ALA A 493 -19.72 22.41 -13.86
CA ALA A 493 -18.77 22.82 -14.88
C ALA A 493 -18.84 24.34 -14.99
#